data_6bac62cb7ab54963c7d2ed7987fa5714
#
_entry.id   6bac62cb7ab54963c7d2ed7987fa5714
#
_cell.length_a   1.000
_cell.length_b   1.000
_cell.length_c   1.000
_cell.angle_alpha   90.00
_cell.angle_beta   90.00
_cell.angle_gamma   90.00
#
_symmetry.space_group_name_H-M   'P 1'
#
loop_
_entity.id
_entity.type
_entity.pdbx_description
1 polymer ?
#
loop_
_entity_poly.entity_id
_entity_poly.type
_entity_poly.pdbx_seq_one_letter_code
_entity_poly.pdbx_strand_id
1 'polypeptide(L)'
;MKKFLIGIILIALPSSAFALIGFGIQGGQDMAKLDAYSYTEGEGITAVTINSFEMETNPVGGGVYAFVDLFGFALEGEADFAFGAYQFEFGNALSTLGPVDFGWARVSYAVTMKKNIMDLSIPFLAKTALNAGAGFGSHVSTPRANVGMVKEIFGLDDLSAVDVMAPIGDTGEDLEENLVTYLKDNAIAASGFHVQVGLRFKVLVLDTHLNFRYNIAENVYDGSAGFAQVMFKMGFAF
;
A
#
# COMPACT_ATOMS: atom_id res chain seq x y z
N MET A 1 11.13 12.29 -40.48
CA MET A 1 10.41 13.56 -40.29
C MET A 1 9.47 13.58 -39.07
N LYS A 2 8.62 12.57 -38.79
CA LYS A 2 7.72 12.56 -37.61
C LYS A 2 8.44 12.66 -36.25
N LYS A 3 9.60 12.03 -36.10
CA LYS A 3 10.41 12.08 -34.85
C LYS A 3 11.04 13.44 -34.58
N PHE A 4 11.33 14.20 -35.65
CA PHE A 4 11.89 15.55 -35.55
C PHE A 4 10.83 16.59 -35.15
N LEU A 5 9.57 16.37 -35.61
CA LEU A 5 8.46 17.26 -35.27
C LEU A 5 8.07 17.16 -33.78
N ILE A 6 8.15 15.96 -33.19
CA ILE A 6 7.91 15.74 -31.76
C ILE A 6 8.97 16.45 -30.90
N GLY A 7 10.23 16.43 -31.34
CA GLY A 7 11.33 17.16 -30.70
C GLY A 7 11.15 18.70 -30.72
N ILE A 8 10.65 19.24 -31.84
CA ILE A 8 10.42 20.68 -31.99
C ILE A 8 9.20 21.13 -31.16
N ILE A 9 8.14 20.33 -31.05
CA ILE A 9 6.97 20.62 -30.21
C ILE A 9 7.37 20.65 -28.74
N LEU A 10 8.25 19.77 -28.29
CA LEU A 10 8.77 19.75 -26.91
C LEU A 10 9.65 20.98 -26.58
N ILE A 11 10.33 21.57 -27.57
CA ILE A 11 11.18 22.74 -27.37
C ILE A 11 10.38 24.06 -27.49
N ALA A 12 9.27 24.07 -28.23
CA ALA A 12 8.46 25.26 -28.50
C ALA A 12 7.36 25.54 -27.47
N LEU A 13 7.21 24.67 -26.44
CA LEU A 13 6.28 24.93 -25.35
C LEU A 13 6.82 26.09 -24.51
N PRO A 14 6.04 27.17 -24.30
CA PRO A 14 6.50 28.28 -23.49
C PRO A 14 6.89 27.75 -22.11
N SER A 15 8.05 28.20 -21.63
CA SER A 15 8.56 27.93 -20.30
C SER A 15 7.63 28.54 -19.24
N SER A 16 6.42 27.96 -19.09
CA SER A 16 5.60 28.21 -17.92
C SER A 16 6.42 27.76 -16.70
N ALA A 17 6.30 28.44 -15.58
CA ALA A 17 7.04 28.14 -14.34
C ALA A 17 6.74 26.74 -13.74
N PHE A 18 6.26 25.81 -14.56
CA PHE A 18 5.97 24.41 -14.26
C PHE A 18 6.89 23.50 -15.03
N ALA A 19 7.36 22.50 -14.35
CA ALA A 19 8.03 21.40 -14.99
C ALA A 19 7.05 20.68 -15.93
N LEU A 20 7.53 20.39 -17.10
CA LEU A 20 6.82 19.53 -18.04
C LEU A 20 6.86 18.06 -17.57
N ILE A 21 7.94 17.67 -16.92
CA ILE A 21 8.16 16.31 -16.40
C ILE A 21 8.79 16.40 -15.02
N GLY A 22 8.31 15.57 -14.09
CA GLY A 22 8.93 15.41 -12.78
C GLY A 22 8.91 13.97 -12.32
N PHE A 23 9.83 13.65 -11.43
CA PHE A 23 9.92 12.33 -10.80
C PHE A 23 10.64 12.42 -9.44
N GLY A 24 10.41 11.43 -8.61
CA GLY A 24 11.02 11.40 -7.28
C GLY A 24 10.60 10.19 -6.46
N ILE A 25 10.85 10.32 -5.17
CA ILE A 25 10.50 9.35 -4.15
C ILE A 25 9.34 9.86 -3.30
N GLN A 26 8.64 8.94 -2.69
CA GLN A 26 7.57 9.26 -1.75
C GLN A 26 7.68 8.42 -0.49
N GLY A 27 7.20 8.96 0.62
CA GLY A 27 7.00 8.25 1.87
C GLY A 27 5.65 8.63 2.44
N GLY A 28 5.03 7.74 3.18
CA GLY A 28 3.69 8.01 3.70
C GLY A 28 3.22 7.01 4.73
N GLN A 29 2.00 7.24 5.17
CA GLN A 29 1.31 6.41 6.13
C GLN A 29 -0.12 6.18 5.66
N ASP A 30 -0.56 4.93 5.75
CA ASP A 30 -1.96 4.59 5.58
C ASP A 30 -2.70 4.93 6.89
N MET A 31 -3.85 5.56 6.78
CA MET A 31 -4.68 5.96 7.93
C MET A 31 -5.74 4.89 8.27
N ALA A 32 -5.43 3.65 7.91
CA ALA A 32 -6.20 2.46 8.24
C ALA A 32 -5.24 1.37 8.70
N LYS A 33 -5.75 0.43 9.46
CA LYS A 33 -5.01 -0.70 10.03
C LYS A 33 -5.94 -1.91 10.15
N LEU A 34 -5.37 -3.10 10.33
CA LEU A 34 -6.16 -4.30 10.63
C LEU A 34 -6.71 -4.21 12.05
N ASP A 35 -8.03 -4.36 12.19
CA ASP A 35 -8.71 -4.47 13.47
C ASP A 35 -8.50 -5.86 14.09
N ALA A 36 -8.77 -6.01 15.37
CA ALA A 36 -8.78 -7.31 16.03
C ALA A 36 -9.84 -8.23 15.40
N TYR A 37 -9.49 -9.50 15.27
CA TYR A 37 -10.36 -10.50 14.67
C TYR A 37 -10.22 -11.83 15.40
N SER A 38 -11.33 -12.54 15.60
CA SER A 38 -11.34 -13.89 16.18
C SER A 38 -12.20 -14.80 15.33
N TYR A 39 -11.68 -15.99 15.05
CA TYR A 39 -12.38 -17.03 14.31
C TYR A 39 -12.15 -18.38 14.95
N THR A 40 -13.21 -19.17 15.05
CA THR A 40 -13.16 -20.54 15.59
C THR A 40 -13.66 -21.52 14.55
N GLU A 41 -12.90 -22.57 14.30
CA GLU A 41 -13.26 -23.70 13.43
C GLU A 41 -13.37 -24.98 14.27
N GLY A 42 -14.40 -25.77 14.01
CA GLY A 42 -14.68 -27.01 14.74
C GLY A 42 -15.57 -26.81 15.98
N GLU A 43 -15.81 -27.89 16.73
CA GLU A 43 -16.68 -27.91 17.91
C GLU A 43 -16.02 -28.67 19.09
N GLY A 44 -16.41 -28.29 20.30
CA GLY A 44 -15.98 -28.94 21.52
C GLY A 44 -14.48 -28.79 21.80
N ILE A 45 -13.85 -29.87 22.23
CA ILE A 45 -12.43 -29.87 22.62
C ILE A 45 -11.47 -29.82 21.44
N THR A 46 -11.97 -30.07 20.21
CA THR A 46 -11.19 -30.01 18.98
C THR A 46 -11.34 -28.68 18.25
N ALA A 47 -12.18 -27.78 18.77
CA ALA A 47 -12.30 -26.44 18.18
C ALA A 47 -10.97 -25.69 18.26
N VAL A 48 -10.55 -25.11 17.13
CA VAL A 48 -9.36 -24.27 17.06
C VAL A 48 -9.78 -22.84 16.85
N THR A 49 -9.24 -21.96 17.67
CA THR A 49 -9.49 -20.50 17.61
C THR A 49 -8.22 -19.81 17.17
N ILE A 50 -8.35 -18.89 16.23
CA ILE A 50 -7.33 -17.91 15.89
C ILE A 50 -7.82 -16.53 16.35
N ASN A 51 -6.99 -15.88 17.14
CA ASN A 51 -7.16 -14.48 17.53
C ASN A 51 -6.07 -13.64 16.87
N SER A 52 -6.45 -12.75 15.98
CA SER A 52 -5.56 -11.74 15.40
C SER A 52 -5.77 -10.43 16.13
N PHE A 53 -4.71 -9.88 16.69
CA PHE A 53 -4.78 -8.63 17.43
C PHE A 53 -4.77 -7.44 16.45
N GLU A 54 -5.28 -6.32 16.91
CA GLU A 54 -5.24 -5.06 16.18
C GLU A 54 -3.78 -4.63 15.94
N MET A 55 -3.48 -4.02 14.79
CA MET A 55 -2.18 -3.38 14.58
C MET A 55 -1.98 -2.24 15.60
N GLU A 56 -0.83 -2.20 16.26
CA GLU A 56 -0.51 -1.13 17.21
C GLU A 56 -0.35 0.23 16.52
N THR A 57 0.20 0.22 15.30
CA THR A 57 0.47 1.43 14.52
C THR A 57 -0.08 1.31 13.12
N ASN A 58 -0.44 2.44 12.53
CA ASN A 58 -0.79 2.50 11.13
C ASN A 58 0.39 2.13 10.23
N PRO A 59 0.18 1.37 9.14
CA PRO A 59 1.23 1.00 8.20
C PRO A 59 1.94 2.21 7.61
N VAL A 60 3.26 2.12 7.49
CA VAL A 60 4.12 3.13 6.89
C VAL A 60 4.84 2.56 5.69
N GLY A 61 5.18 3.40 4.74
CA GLY A 61 5.83 2.92 3.54
C GLY A 61 6.43 4.02 2.68
N GLY A 62 6.82 3.61 1.48
CA GLY A 62 7.43 4.49 0.52
C GLY A 62 7.26 4.02 -0.91
N GLY A 63 7.83 4.77 -1.83
CA GLY A 63 7.70 4.44 -3.24
C GLY A 63 8.34 5.47 -4.14
N VAL A 64 7.94 5.42 -5.40
CA VAL A 64 8.40 6.32 -6.45
C VAL A 64 7.21 6.91 -7.19
N TYR A 65 7.40 8.08 -7.76
CA TYR A 65 6.41 8.72 -8.61
C TYR A 65 7.05 9.40 -9.81
N ALA A 66 6.27 9.56 -10.86
CA ALA A 66 6.61 10.40 -12.00
C ALA A 66 5.35 11.10 -12.50
N PHE A 67 5.49 12.30 -13.02
CA PHE A 67 4.36 13.04 -13.59
C PHE A 67 4.75 13.84 -14.83
N VAL A 68 3.73 14.18 -15.61
CA VAL A 68 3.83 15.09 -16.75
C VAL A 68 2.75 16.15 -16.60
N ASP A 69 3.16 17.43 -16.64
CA ASP A 69 2.22 18.56 -16.64
C ASP A 69 1.84 18.89 -18.11
N LEU A 70 0.54 18.79 -18.43
CA LEU A 70 -0.01 19.04 -19.75
C LEU A 70 -1.22 19.97 -19.64
N PHE A 71 -1.13 21.16 -20.23
CA PHE A 71 -2.25 22.12 -20.36
C PHE A 71 -2.97 22.44 -19.04
N GLY A 72 -2.23 22.52 -17.92
CA GLY A 72 -2.77 22.82 -16.59
C GLY A 72 -3.31 21.61 -15.82
N PHE A 73 -3.12 20.41 -16.37
CA PHE A 73 -3.35 19.15 -15.70
C PHE A 73 -2.02 18.41 -15.56
N ALA A 74 -1.83 17.72 -14.45
CA ALA A 74 -0.74 16.78 -14.27
C ALA A 74 -1.28 15.35 -14.32
N LEU A 75 -0.68 14.51 -15.16
CA LEU A 75 -0.87 13.06 -15.11
C LEU A 75 0.29 12.47 -14.33
N GLU A 76 -0.01 11.81 -13.22
CA GLU A 76 0.97 11.22 -12.31
C GLU A 76 0.79 9.71 -12.23
N GLY A 77 1.90 8.96 -12.36
CA GLY A 77 2.00 7.55 -12.10
C GLY A 77 2.81 7.30 -10.83
N GLU A 78 2.41 6.35 -10.01
CA GLU A 78 3.00 6.02 -8.74
C GLU A 78 3.13 4.51 -8.55
N ALA A 79 4.17 4.10 -7.82
CA ALA A 79 4.31 2.77 -7.27
C ALA A 79 4.76 2.91 -5.81
N ASP A 80 4.04 2.31 -4.88
CA ASP A 80 4.32 2.37 -3.45
C ASP A 80 4.12 1.04 -2.76
N PHE A 81 4.71 0.92 -1.58
CA PHE A 81 4.52 -0.17 -0.64
C PHE A 81 4.24 0.38 0.76
N ALA A 82 3.58 -0.40 1.58
CA ALA A 82 3.38 -0.12 3.00
C ALA A 82 3.55 -1.40 3.81
N PHE A 83 4.05 -1.25 5.04
CA PHE A 83 4.23 -2.32 6.00
C PHE A 83 3.59 -1.98 7.33
N GLY A 84 3.00 -2.98 7.96
CA GLY A 84 2.50 -2.96 9.32
C GLY A 84 2.81 -4.28 10.02
N ALA A 85 2.70 -4.30 11.33
CA ALA A 85 2.87 -5.49 12.14
C ALA A 85 1.68 -5.65 13.08
N TYR A 86 1.32 -6.88 13.33
CA TYR A 86 0.32 -7.28 14.29
C TYR A 86 0.69 -8.61 14.92
N GLN A 87 -0.01 -9.02 15.96
CA GLN A 87 0.20 -10.31 16.59
C GLN A 87 -1.01 -11.20 16.34
N PHE A 88 -0.77 -12.50 16.29
CA PHE A 88 -1.84 -13.49 16.35
C PHE A 88 -1.48 -14.63 17.29
N GLU A 89 -2.50 -15.28 17.80
CA GLU A 89 -2.38 -16.51 18.56
C GLU A 89 -3.36 -17.53 18.01
N PHE A 90 -3.03 -18.81 18.16
CA PHE A 90 -3.97 -19.87 17.85
C PHE A 90 -3.89 -20.96 18.90
N GLY A 91 -5.01 -21.63 19.12
CA GLY A 91 -5.06 -22.67 20.10
C GLY A 91 -6.41 -23.38 20.13
N ASN A 92 -6.48 -24.38 20.99
CA ASN A 92 -7.70 -25.12 21.31
C ASN A 92 -7.97 -25.09 22.83
N ALA A 93 -8.95 -25.86 23.29
CA ALA A 93 -9.29 -25.93 24.70
C ALA A 93 -8.16 -26.46 25.62
N LEU A 94 -7.13 -27.07 25.06
CA LEU A 94 -6.05 -27.71 25.81
C LEU A 94 -4.75 -26.93 25.77
N SER A 95 -4.49 -26.18 24.69
CA SER A 95 -3.23 -25.48 24.48
C SER A 95 -3.40 -24.25 23.57
N THR A 96 -2.60 -23.21 23.82
CA THR A 96 -2.54 -21.99 23.00
C THR A 96 -1.09 -21.73 22.63
N LEU A 97 -0.85 -21.44 21.36
CA LEU A 97 0.43 -20.97 20.83
C LEU A 97 0.32 -19.47 20.50
N GLY A 98 1.26 -18.71 20.99
CA GLY A 98 1.32 -17.27 20.74
C GLY A 98 1.31 -16.44 22.03
N PRO A 99 1.23 -15.11 21.89
CA PRO A 99 1.12 -14.37 20.62
C PRO A 99 2.40 -14.43 19.78
N VAL A 100 2.23 -14.49 18.46
CA VAL A 100 3.31 -14.52 17.45
C VAL A 100 3.25 -13.24 16.65
N ASP A 101 4.40 -12.56 16.49
CA ASP A 101 4.50 -11.37 15.65
C ASP A 101 4.36 -11.73 14.17
N PHE A 102 3.53 -10.98 13.44
CA PHE A 102 3.28 -11.21 12.03
C PHE A 102 3.27 -9.90 11.24
N GLY A 103 3.85 -9.95 10.05
CA GLY A 103 3.93 -8.82 9.14
C GLY A 103 2.74 -8.74 8.19
N TRP A 104 2.27 -7.54 7.93
CA TRP A 104 1.36 -7.23 6.84
C TRP A 104 2.04 -6.28 5.86
N ALA A 105 1.83 -6.51 4.57
CA ALA A 105 2.41 -5.69 3.52
C ALA A 105 1.37 -5.38 2.44
N ARG A 106 1.53 -4.21 1.80
CA ARG A 106 0.76 -3.79 0.63
C ARG A 106 1.71 -3.23 -0.43
N VAL A 107 1.45 -3.58 -1.69
CA VAL A 107 2.06 -2.94 -2.86
C VAL A 107 0.94 -2.29 -3.67
N SER A 108 1.17 -1.08 -4.18
CA SER A 108 0.18 -0.35 -4.95
C SER A 108 0.78 0.30 -6.18
N TYR A 109 -0.05 0.40 -7.20
CA TYR A 109 0.19 1.20 -8.39
C TYR A 109 -1.00 2.15 -8.58
N ALA A 110 -0.73 3.40 -8.90
CA ALA A 110 -1.79 4.37 -9.11
C ALA A 110 -1.48 5.30 -10.29
N VAL A 111 -2.54 5.71 -10.97
CA VAL A 111 -2.50 6.77 -11.98
C VAL A 111 -3.50 7.83 -11.58
N THR A 112 -3.04 9.06 -11.46
CA THR A 112 -3.82 10.20 -10.99
C THR A 112 -3.77 11.35 -11.99
N MET A 113 -4.93 11.88 -12.33
CA MET A 113 -5.04 13.17 -13.01
C MET A 113 -5.29 14.26 -11.98
N LYS A 114 -4.40 15.26 -11.93
CA LYS A 114 -4.45 16.38 -10.99
C LYS A 114 -4.64 17.70 -11.71
N LYS A 115 -5.32 18.64 -11.05
CA LYS A 115 -5.46 20.03 -11.50
C LYS A 115 -5.07 20.99 -10.37
N ASN A 116 -4.33 22.04 -10.70
CA ASN A 116 -4.09 23.11 -9.75
C ASN A 116 -5.39 23.91 -9.59
N ILE A 117 -5.84 24.03 -8.35
CA ILE A 117 -7.03 24.81 -7.98
C ILE A 117 -6.62 26.26 -7.70
N MET A 118 -5.46 26.42 -7.03
CA MET A 118 -4.89 27.71 -6.68
C MET A 118 -3.39 27.62 -6.78
N ASP A 119 -2.75 28.64 -7.31
CA ASP A 119 -1.31 28.72 -7.34
C ASP A 119 -0.81 30.13 -7.01
N LEU A 120 0.37 30.15 -6.40
CA LEU A 120 1.14 31.37 -6.14
C LEU A 120 2.55 31.10 -6.64
N SER A 121 3.03 31.94 -7.56
CA SER A 121 4.36 31.77 -8.14
C SER A 121 5.18 33.04 -8.10
N ILE A 122 6.47 32.89 -7.80
CA ILE A 122 7.50 33.89 -8.02
C ILE A 122 8.25 33.43 -9.27
N PRO A 123 8.19 34.16 -10.37
CA PRO A 123 8.78 33.75 -11.64
C PRO A 123 10.22 33.27 -11.46
N PHE A 124 10.55 32.12 -12.06
CA PHE A 124 11.85 31.44 -12.06
C PHE A 124 12.39 30.96 -10.70
N LEU A 125 11.76 31.31 -9.57
CA LEU A 125 12.31 31.03 -8.25
C LEU A 125 11.49 29.97 -7.49
N ALA A 126 10.20 30.21 -7.29
CA ALA A 126 9.39 29.37 -6.45
C ALA A 126 7.93 29.30 -6.91
N LYS A 127 7.28 28.18 -6.63
CA LYS A 127 5.85 28.00 -6.81
C LYS A 127 5.25 27.21 -5.66
N THR A 128 4.07 27.64 -5.22
CA THR A 128 3.20 26.90 -4.31
C THR A 128 1.87 26.71 -5.00
N ALA A 129 1.33 25.49 -4.98
CA ALA A 129 0.04 25.18 -5.57
C ALA A 129 -0.77 24.26 -4.65
N LEU A 130 -2.05 24.58 -4.55
CA LEU A 130 -3.06 23.64 -4.04
C LEU A 130 -3.60 22.89 -5.25
N ASN A 131 -3.56 21.56 -5.20
CA ASN A 131 -4.07 20.71 -6.27
C ASN A 131 -5.15 19.74 -5.75
N ALA A 132 -6.04 19.34 -6.64
CA ALA A 132 -6.94 18.22 -6.42
C ALA A 132 -6.86 17.28 -7.61
N GLY A 133 -7.12 16.02 -7.38
CA GLY A 133 -7.06 15.00 -8.42
C GLY A 133 -7.94 13.82 -8.11
N ALA A 134 -8.15 13.01 -9.13
CA ALA A 134 -8.79 11.72 -9.04
C ALA A 134 -8.06 10.74 -9.97
N GLY A 135 -8.15 9.47 -9.66
CA GLY A 135 -7.47 8.46 -10.43
C GLY A 135 -7.95 7.06 -10.12
N PHE A 136 -7.16 6.12 -10.59
CA PHE A 136 -7.39 4.69 -10.41
C PHE A 136 -6.15 4.05 -9.79
N GLY A 137 -6.36 3.12 -8.84
CA GLY A 137 -5.31 2.37 -8.17
C GLY A 137 -5.56 0.88 -8.18
N SER A 138 -4.48 0.13 -8.16
CA SER A 138 -4.46 -1.31 -7.94
C SER A 138 -3.58 -1.60 -6.74
N HIS A 139 -4.07 -2.43 -5.84
CA HIS A 139 -3.46 -2.76 -4.56
C HIS A 139 -3.37 -4.27 -4.42
N VAL A 140 -2.27 -4.76 -3.89
CA VAL A 140 -2.10 -6.15 -3.50
C VAL A 140 -1.61 -6.16 -2.07
N SER A 141 -2.34 -6.80 -1.16
CA SER A 141 -1.96 -6.93 0.25
C SER A 141 -1.84 -8.38 0.67
N THR A 142 -1.05 -8.62 1.70
CA THR A 142 -0.98 -9.94 2.33
C THR A 142 -2.28 -10.23 3.07
N PRO A 143 -2.76 -11.48 3.06
CA PRO A 143 -3.92 -11.88 3.84
C PRO A 143 -3.61 -11.78 5.34
N ARG A 144 -4.66 -11.69 6.15
CA ARG A 144 -4.58 -11.87 7.60
C ARG A 144 -4.28 -13.32 7.93
N ALA A 145 -3.55 -13.56 9.03
CA ALA A 145 -3.38 -14.89 9.58
C ALA A 145 -4.75 -15.53 9.87
N ASN A 146 -4.96 -16.73 9.34
CA ASN A 146 -6.20 -17.48 9.45
C ASN A 146 -5.92 -18.99 9.56
N VAL A 147 -6.97 -19.78 9.79
CA VAL A 147 -6.87 -21.25 9.96
C VAL A 147 -6.27 -21.92 8.73
N GLY A 148 -6.64 -21.47 7.52
CA GLY A 148 -6.08 -22.00 6.27
C GLY A 148 -4.57 -21.81 6.18
N MET A 149 -4.06 -20.65 6.59
CA MET A 149 -2.62 -20.37 6.65
C MET A 149 -1.91 -21.34 7.60
N VAL A 150 -2.46 -21.57 8.79
CA VAL A 150 -1.87 -22.51 9.76
C VAL A 150 -1.86 -23.93 9.21
N LYS A 151 -2.95 -24.38 8.59
CA LYS A 151 -3.02 -25.70 7.97
C LYS A 151 -1.96 -25.90 6.90
N GLU A 152 -1.83 -24.95 5.99
CA GLU A 152 -0.92 -25.04 4.85
C GLU A 152 0.54 -24.95 5.27
N ILE A 153 0.88 -24.03 6.19
CA ILE A 153 2.24 -23.89 6.71
C ILE A 153 2.72 -25.18 7.40
N PHE A 154 1.85 -25.81 8.17
CA PHE A 154 2.20 -27.04 8.90
C PHE A 154 1.89 -28.32 8.11
N GLY A 155 1.40 -28.25 6.88
CA GLY A 155 1.08 -29.42 6.05
C GLY A 155 -0.05 -30.26 6.62
N LEU A 156 -1.07 -29.64 7.22
CA LEU A 156 -2.14 -30.31 7.95
C LEU A 156 -3.43 -30.36 7.13
N ASP A 157 -3.95 -31.54 6.89
CA ASP A 157 -5.26 -31.72 6.26
C ASP A 157 -6.41 -31.32 7.21
N ASP A 158 -6.25 -31.60 8.52
CA ASP A 158 -7.22 -31.28 9.57
C ASP A 158 -6.54 -30.77 10.85
N LEU A 159 -7.03 -29.66 11.40
CA LEU A 159 -6.53 -29.12 12.68
C LEU A 159 -6.94 -29.96 13.90
N SER A 160 -7.94 -30.80 13.78
CA SER A 160 -8.35 -31.71 14.86
C SER A 160 -7.26 -32.73 15.24
N ALA A 161 -6.32 -32.97 14.33
CA ALA A 161 -5.19 -33.90 14.52
C ALA A 161 -3.92 -33.17 15.01
N VAL A 162 -3.94 -31.82 15.19
CA VAL A 162 -2.76 -31.09 15.66
C VAL A 162 -2.55 -31.36 17.13
N ASP A 163 -1.60 -32.18 17.40
CA ASP A 163 -0.95 -32.20 18.69
C ASP A 163 -0.07 -30.95 18.78
N VAL A 164 -0.64 -29.84 19.27
CA VAL A 164 0.00 -28.52 19.42
C VAL A 164 1.29 -28.63 20.26
N MET A 165 1.51 -29.77 20.87
CA MET A 165 2.68 -30.14 21.66
C MET A 165 3.75 -30.91 20.88
N ALA A 166 3.48 -31.26 19.60
CA ALA A 166 4.55 -31.84 18.78
C ALA A 166 5.65 -30.77 18.64
N PRO A 167 6.90 -31.08 19.02
CA PRO A 167 7.98 -30.14 18.82
C PRO A 167 7.98 -29.79 17.33
N ILE A 168 8.05 -28.50 17.02
CA ILE A 168 8.32 -27.97 15.66
C ILE A 168 9.77 -28.42 15.38
N GLY A 169 9.92 -29.70 15.05
CA GLY A 169 11.21 -30.30 14.78
C GLY A 169 11.56 -30.11 13.31
N ASP A 170 12.75 -29.64 13.07
CA ASP A 170 13.54 -29.69 11.80
C ASP A 170 12.92 -29.15 10.50
N THR A 171 11.92 -28.29 10.55
CA THR A 171 11.19 -27.80 9.37
C THR A 171 11.30 -26.31 9.12
N GLY A 172 12.31 -25.64 9.66
CA GLY A 172 12.43 -24.17 9.54
C GLY A 172 12.47 -23.65 8.10
N GLU A 173 13.17 -24.32 7.20
CA GLU A 173 13.24 -23.94 5.77
C GLU A 173 11.91 -24.24 5.06
N ASP A 174 11.28 -25.38 5.33
CA ASP A 174 9.98 -25.76 4.76
C ASP A 174 8.86 -24.82 5.22
N LEU A 175 8.88 -24.39 6.48
CA LEU A 175 7.90 -23.43 7.03
C LEU A 175 7.96 -22.07 6.34
N GLU A 176 9.16 -21.54 6.08
CA GLU A 176 9.34 -20.27 5.39
C GLU A 176 8.85 -20.37 3.93
N GLU A 177 9.20 -21.44 3.22
CA GLU A 177 8.76 -21.66 1.84
C GLU A 177 7.23 -21.80 1.75
N ASN A 178 6.62 -22.60 2.64
CA ASN A 178 5.17 -22.76 2.73
C ASN A 178 4.47 -21.44 3.06
N LEU A 179 4.98 -20.66 4.01
CA LEU A 179 4.45 -19.34 4.32
C LEU A 179 4.49 -18.39 3.12
N VAL A 180 5.64 -18.31 2.44
CA VAL A 180 5.81 -17.45 1.26
C VAL A 180 4.87 -17.89 0.14
N THR A 181 4.70 -19.18 -0.07
CA THR A 181 3.78 -19.76 -1.06
C THR A 181 2.34 -19.39 -0.71
N TYR A 182 1.93 -19.64 0.54
CA TYR A 182 0.60 -19.27 1.03
C TYR A 182 0.29 -17.78 0.82
N LEU A 183 1.21 -16.89 1.22
CA LEU A 183 1.02 -15.44 1.08
C LEU A 183 0.89 -14.99 -0.38
N LYS A 184 1.58 -15.65 -1.31
CA LYS A 184 1.46 -15.38 -2.75
C LYS A 184 0.13 -15.85 -3.32
N ASP A 185 -0.27 -17.07 -2.99
CA ASP A 185 -1.46 -17.71 -3.55
C ASP A 185 -2.76 -17.12 -2.97
N ASN A 186 -2.69 -16.58 -1.76
CA ASN A 186 -3.82 -15.95 -1.06
C ASN A 186 -3.72 -14.42 -0.99
N ALA A 187 -2.83 -13.78 -1.76
CA ALA A 187 -2.71 -12.34 -1.80
C ALA A 187 -4.03 -11.67 -2.21
N ILE A 188 -4.42 -10.65 -1.47
CA ILE A 188 -5.67 -9.91 -1.70
C ILE A 188 -5.42 -8.84 -2.75
N ALA A 189 -5.97 -9.02 -3.95
CA ALA A 189 -5.91 -8.04 -5.01
C ALA A 189 -7.18 -7.18 -5.02
N ALA A 190 -7.01 -5.87 -4.95
CA ALA A 190 -8.08 -4.89 -4.98
C ALA A 190 -7.76 -3.78 -5.99
N SER A 191 -8.78 -3.27 -6.64
CA SER A 191 -8.63 -2.13 -7.54
C SER A 191 -9.78 -1.18 -7.34
N GLY A 192 -9.54 0.12 -7.53
CA GLY A 192 -10.59 1.09 -7.31
C GLY A 192 -10.18 2.51 -7.68
N PHE A 193 -11.10 3.42 -7.46
CA PHE A 193 -10.88 4.84 -7.68
C PHE A 193 -10.28 5.49 -6.43
N HIS A 194 -9.60 6.61 -6.63
CA HIS A 194 -9.20 7.46 -5.54
C HIS A 194 -9.43 8.94 -5.85
N VAL A 195 -9.55 9.71 -4.79
CA VAL A 195 -9.54 11.16 -4.83
C VAL A 195 -8.40 11.66 -3.95
N GLN A 196 -7.76 12.76 -4.36
CA GLN A 196 -6.71 13.36 -3.55
C GLN A 196 -6.74 14.88 -3.59
N VAL A 197 -6.24 15.46 -2.52
CA VAL A 197 -5.89 16.89 -2.44
C VAL A 197 -4.45 17.00 -1.97
N GLY A 198 -3.74 18.04 -2.41
CA GLY A 198 -2.35 18.20 -2.05
C GLY A 198 -1.83 19.60 -2.19
N LEU A 199 -0.76 19.85 -1.44
CA LEU A 199 0.06 21.04 -1.54
C LEU A 199 1.34 20.70 -2.29
N ARG A 200 1.70 21.50 -3.26
CA ARG A 200 2.96 21.41 -4.01
C ARG A 200 3.82 22.64 -3.72
N PHE A 201 5.08 22.39 -3.45
CA PHE A 201 6.11 23.42 -3.29
C PHE A 201 7.25 23.10 -4.24
N LYS A 202 7.53 24.02 -5.16
CA LYS A 202 8.65 23.91 -6.09
C LYS A 202 9.59 25.08 -5.88
N VAL A 203 10.88 24.80 -5.71
CA VAL A 203 11.95 25.81 -5.68
C VAL A 203 13.01 25.38 -6.67
N LEU A 204 13.17 26.16 -7.73
CA LEU A 204 14.00 25.81 -8.89
C LEU A 204 13.55 24.47 -9.49
N VAL A 205 14.41 23.46 -9.39
CA VAL A 205 14.15 22.10 -9.87
C VAL A 205 13.68 21.15 -8.77
N LEU A 206 13.81 21.53 -7.51
CA LEU A 206 13.33 20.74 -6.38
C LEU A 206 11.81 20.88 -6.27
N ASP A 207 11.13 19.76 -6.25
CA ASP A 207 9.68 19.69 -6.20
C ASP A 207 9.24 18.79 -5.05
N THR A 208 8.39 19.31 -4.18
CA THR A 208 7.86 18.59 -3.02
C THR A 208 6.35 18.66 -2.97
N HIS A 209 5.72 17.58 -2.51
CA HIS A 209 4.27 17.50 -2.38
C HIS A 209 3.90 16.92 -1.01
N LEU A 210 2.83 17.44 -0.44
CA LEU A 210 2.12 16.83 0.67
C LEU A 210 0.71 16.50 0.20
N ASN A 211 0.38 15.22 0.11
CA ASN A 211 -0.90 14.75 -0.43
C ASN A 211 -1.69 14.01 0.64
N PHE A 212 -2.98 14.24 0.66
CA PHE A 212 -3.98 13.41 1.32
C PHE A 212 -4.81 12.72 0.23
N ARG A 213 -4.91 11.40 0.29
CA ARG A 213 -5.65 10.56 -0.66
C ARG A 213 -6.64 9.68 0.07
N TYR A 214 -7.82 9.50 -0.52
CA TYR A 214 -8.76 8.47 -0.12
C TYR A 214 -8.97 7.47 -1.25
N ASN A 215 -8.63 6.21 -1.01
CA ASN A 215 -8.76 5.11 -1.94
C ASN A 215 -10.09 4.39 -1.66
N ILE A 216 -10.90 4.19 -2.71
CA ILE A 216 -12.15 3.42 -2.70
C ILE A 216 -11.79 2.07 -3.32
N ALA A 217 -11.20 1.20 -2.51
CA ALA A 217 -10.76 -0.14 -2.90
C ALA A 217 -11.07 -1.09 -1.74
N GLU A 218 -11.94 -2.05 -1.99
CA GLU A 218 -12.47 -2.95 -0.96
C GLU A 218 -11.43 -3.98 -0.54
N ASN A 219 -11.49 -4.36 0.74
CA ASN A 219 -10.72 -5.47 1.34
C ASN A 219 -9.18 -5.32 1.36
N VAL A 220 -8.63 -4.15 1.04
CA VAL A 220 -7.19 -3.90 1.21
C VAL A 220 -6.81 -4.05 2.69
N TYR A 221 -7.65 -3.54 3.57
CA TYR A 221 -7.63 -3.77 5.01
C TYR A 221 -8.89 -4.55 5.37
N ASP A 222 -8.80 -5.83 5.43
CA ASP A 222 -9.80 -6.84 5.71
C ASP A 222 -11.20 -6.29 6.11
N GLY A 223 -12.17 -6.41 5.20
CA GLY A 223 -13.53 -5.88 5.38
C GLY A 223 -13.68 -4.36 5.16
N SER A 224 -12.60 -3.62 4.87
CA SER A 224 -12.69 -2.19 4.60
C SER A 224 -13.30 -1.90 3.22
N ALA A 225 -14.11 -0.82 3.13
CA ALA A 225 -14.59 -0.30 1.83
C ALA A 225 -13.57 0.63 1.15
N GLY A 226 -12.52 1.02 1.86
CA GLY A 226 -11.47 1.91 1.37
C GLY A 226 -10.57 2.39 2.51
N PHE A 227 -9.55 3.17 2.17
CA PHE A 227 -8.59 3.69 3.14
C PHE A 227 -8.01 5.04 2.73
N ALA A 228 -7.63 5.83 3.72
CA ALA A 228 -6.96 7.11 3.51
C ALA A 228 -5.44 6.96 3.62
N GLN A 229 -4.71 7.85 2.94
CA GLN A 229 -3.25 7.93 2.97
C GLN A 229 -2.79 9.37 3.12
N VAL A 230 -1.72 9.58 3.88
CA VAL A 230 -0.94 10.82 3.87
C VAL A 230 0.42 10.53 3.26
N MET A 231 0.80 11.27 2.23
CA MET A 231 2.03 11.05 1.48
C MET A 231 2.83 12.34 1.35
N PHE A 232 4.10 12.25 1.66
CA PHE A 232 5.08 13.28 1.35
C PHE A 232 5.93 12.80 0.16
N LYS A 233 6.07 13.66 -0.85
CA LYS A 233 6.85 13.38 -2.06
C LYS A 233 7.94 14.42 -2.21
N MET A 234 9.10 13.99 -2.68
CA MET A 234 10.24 14.85 -2.99
C MET A 234 10.95 14.34 -4.24
N GLY A 235 11.26 15.27 -5.14
CA GLY A 235 11.90 14.92 -6.39
C GLY A 235 12.34 16.15 -7.19
N PHE A 236 12.51 15.91 -8.47
CA PHE A 236 12.94 16.92 -9.42
C PHE A 236 11.85 17.14 -10.47
N ALA A 237 11.73 18.39 -10.91
CA ALA A 237 10.77 18.80 -11.92
C ALA A 237 11.40 19.81 -12.89
N PHE A 238 11.34 19.53 -14.21
CA PHE A 238 12.02 20.26 -15.29
C PHE A 238 11.03 20.84 -16.29
#